data_717bd661467341c63841038e6cebd774
#
_entry.id   717bd661467341c63841038e6cebd774
#
_cell.length_a   1.000
_cell.length_b   1.000
_cell.length_c   1.000
_cell.angle_alpha   90.00
_cell.angle_beta   90.00
_cell.angle_gamma   90.00
#
_symmetry.space_group_name_H-M   'P 1'
#
loop_
_entity.id
_entity.type
_entity.pdbx_description
1 polymer ?
#
loop_
_entity_poly.entity_id
_entity_poly.type
_entity_poly.pdbx_seq_one_letter_code
_entity_poly.pdbx_strand_id
1 'polypeptide(L)'
;MKKIAVITMARNDNFFLERWIKYYGEQIGYEHIYIYLDGLDSDVPKDASGKVHIIPCPKIPGPIGQAEPGRLVFLSDRAAEHLKEYDIVIGCDADEYLVVEPNLNKKLGEYLSEIKIGTTVSGLGLDVGQRLGEEPEFDYSGGFLEQRHYAVVEPDYTKPVVITKPVRWGVGFHRIKGVNYHIDSNLYLFHLGCFDLKFLENKLKSRDLQNMGWEKHLKFRRHTIDRVSEVKEPKNGEKFLPFARWIQRFFRAPYHWNRPAMFGQEVVVRIPERFENSI
;
A
#
# COMPACT_ATOMS: atom_id res chain seq x y z
N MET A 1 6.13 -1.73 24.42
CA MET A 1 5.88 -1.49 22.98
C MET A 1 4.39 -1.62 22.75
N LYS A 2 3.79 -0.76 21.91
CA LYS A 2 2.36 -0.86 21.55
C LYS A 2 2.08 -2.17 20.84
N LYS A 3 0.92 -2.77 21.07
CA LYS A 3 0.43 -3.91 20.31
C LYS A 3 -0.10 -3.43 18.95
N ILE A 4 0.42 -3.97 17.85
CA ILE A 4 0.08 -3.54 16.49
C ILE A 4 -0.40 -4.74 15.69
N ALA A 5 -1.59 -4.67 15.10
CA ALA A 5 -2.04 -5.64 14.12
C ALA A 5 -1.93 -5.06 12.70
N VAL A 6 -1.70 -5.93 11.72
CA VAL A 6 -1.80 -5.57 10.31
C VAL A 6 -2.82 -6.47 9.61
N ILE A 7 -3.70 -5.86 8.83
CA ILE A 7 -4.81 -6.53 8.18
C ILE A 7 -4.83 -6.24 6.67
N THR A 8 -5.16 -7.24 5.88
CA THR A 8 -5.45 -7.10 4.44
C THR A 8 -6.57 -8.04 4.01
N MET A 9 -7.15 -7.80 2.84
CA MET A 9 -8.04 -8.72 2.17
C MET A 9 -7.64 -8.84 0.70
N ALA A 10 -7.43 -10.07 0.25
CA ALA A 10 -7.01 -10.35 -1.11
C ALA A 10 -7.67 -11.62 -1.65
N ARG A 11 -7.64 -11.80 -2.99
CA ARG A 11 -8.10 -12.99 -3.68
C ARG A 11 -7.08 -13.40 -4.73
N ASN A 12 -6.60 -14.64 -4.66
CA ASN A 12 -5.69 -15.25 -5.65
C ASN A 12 -4.47 -14.37 -5.98
N ASP A 13 -3.89 -13.73 -4.96
CA ASP A 13 -2.76 -12.80 -5.11
C ASP A 13 -1.54 -13.23 -4.27
N ASN A 14 -1.22 -14.52 -4.33
CA ASN A 14 -0.19 -15.14 -3.50
C ASN A 14 1.18 -14.53 -3.71
N PHE A 15 1.48 -14.04 -4.92
CA PHE A 15 2.75 -13.36 -5.20
C PHE A 15 2.99 -12.17 -4.27
N PHE A 16 2.00 -11.30 -4.10
CA PHE A 16 2.12 -10.17 -3.18
C PHE A 16 1.94 -10.61 -1.73
N LEU A 17 0.97 -11.48 -1.44
CA LEU A 17 0.69 -11.90 -0.06
C LEU A 17 1.89 -12.57 0.61
N GLU A 18 2.64 -13.44 -0.07
CA GLU A 18 3.82 -14.11 0.50
C GLU A 18 4.93 -13.12 0.87
N ARG A 19 5.16 -12.09 0.03
CA ARG A 19 6.12 -11.02 0.30
C ARG A 19 5.63 -10.07 1.39
N TRP A 20 4.35 -9.76 1.38
CA TRP A 20 3.69 -8.93 2.37
C TRP A 20 3.72 -9.57 3.77
N ILE A 21 3.47 -10.89 3.85
CA ILE A 21 3.63 -11.69 5.08
C ILE A 21 5.06 -11.59 5.60
N LYS A 22 6.04 -11.80 4.73
CA LYS A 22 7.46 -11.72 5.12
C LYS A 22 7.78 -10.33 5.66
N TYR A 23 7.46 -9.29 4.90
CA TYR A 23 7.75 -7.92 5.29
C TYR A 23 7.12 -7.55 6.63
N TYR A 24 5.80 -7.63 6.75
CA TYR A 24 5.13 -7.22 7.98
C TYR A 24 5.43 -8.16 9.16
N GLY A 25 5.71 -9.43 8.90
CA GLY A 25 6.17 -10.37 9.92
C GLY A 25 7.51 -9.97 10.54
N GLU A 26 8.46 -9.53 9.72
CA GLU A 26 9.76 -9.02 10.17
C GLU A 26 9.65 -7.66 10.88
N GLN A 27 8.69 -6.83 10.49
CA GLN A 27 8.50 -5.47 11.02
C GLN A 27 7.68 -5.41 12.31
N ILE A 28 6.72 -6.33 12.50
CA ILE A 28 5.72 -6.24 13.57
C ILE A 28 5.63 -7.55 14.36
N GLY A 29 5.81 -8.71 13.71
CA GLY A 29 5.60 -10.05 14.23
C GLY A 29 4.52 -10.80 13.44
N TYR A 30 4.81 -12.05 13.09
CA TYR A 30 3.93 -12.87 12.24
C TYR A 30 2.58 -13.17 12.90
N GLU A 31 2.55 -13.30 14.23
CA GLU A 31 1.35 -13.53 15.04
C GLU A 31 0.37 -12.35 15.08
N HIS A 32 0.76 -11.21 14.51
CA HIS A 32 -0.04 -9.99 14.45
C HIS A 32 -0.59 -9.71 13.04
N ILE A 33 -0.42 -10.66 12.12
CA ILE A 33 -0.86 -10.57 10.72
C ILE A 33 -2.21 -11.28 10.56
N TYR A 34 -3.17 -10.59 9.95
CA TYR A 34 -4.51 -11.11 9.65
C TYR A 34 -4.82 -10.92 8.17
N ILE A 35 -4.96 -12.02 7.46
CA ILE A 35 -5.29 -12.04 6.03
C ILE A 35 -6.69 -12.61 5.86
N TYR A 36 -7.59 -11.79 5.34
CA TYR A 36 -8.93 -12.20 4.96
C TYR A 36 -8.92 -12.60 3.48
N LEU A 37 -9.20 -13.87 3.18
CA LEU A 37 -9.30 -14.35 1.80
C LEU A 37 -10.70 -14.09 1.27
N ASP A 38 -10.83 -13.32 0.19
CA ASP A 38 -12.11 -13.03 -0.45
C ASP A 38 -12.56 -14.21 -1.32
N GLY A 39 -13.41 -15.05 -0.75
CA GLY A 39 -13.92 -16.29 -1.31
C GLY A 39 -13.34 -17.52 -0.60
N LEU A 40 -14.21 -18.48 -0.27
CA LEU A 40 -13.82 -19.76 0.33
C LEU A 40 -13.00 -20.64 -0.61
N ASP A 41 -12.99 -20.30 -1.89
CA ASP A 41 -12.26 -20.92 -2.99
C ASP A 41 -10.98 -20.14 -3.36
N SER A 42 -10.60 -19.14 -2.57
CA SER A 42 -9.38 -18.37 -2.79
C SER A 42 -8.13 -19.20 -2.46
N ASP A 43 -7.09 -19.04 -3.27
CA ASP A 43 -5.80 -19.67 -3.01
C ASP A 43 -5.22 -19.21 -1.68
N VAL A 44 -4.68 -20.15 -0.90
CA VAL A 44 -4.05 -19.87 0.38
C VAL A 44 -2.57 -19.56 0.16
N PRO A 45 -2.07 -18.38 0.58
CA PRO A 45 -0.64 -18.06 0.48
C PRO A 45 0.20 -18.94 1.41
N LYS A 46 1.46 -19.14 1.05
CA LYS A 46 2.39 -19.84 1.92
C LYS A 46 2.77 -18.96 3.11
N ASP A 47 2.62 -19.51 4.30
CA ASP A 47 3.12 -18.93 5.55
C ASP A 47 4.21 -19.83 6.13
N ALA A 48 5.46 -19.46 5.91
CA ALA A 48 6.62 -20.21 6.42
C ALA A 48 6.75 -20.13 7.96
N SER A 49 6.10 -19.16 8.61
CA SER A 49 6.14 -19.00 10.06
C SER A 49 5.12 -19.90 10.79
N GLY A 50 4.03 -20.26 10.12
CA GLY A 50 2.89 -20.97 10.70
C GLY A 50 2.14 -20.19 11.78
N LYS A 51 2.33 -18.85 11.85
CA LYS A 51 1.77 -17.98 12.89
C LYS A 51 0.76 -16.96 12.36
N VAL A 52 0.69 -16.81 11.03
CA VAL A 52 -0.21 -15.84 10.38
C VAL A 52 -1.66 -16.31 10.47
N HIS A 53 -2.56 -15.40 10.78
CA HIS A 53 -3.99 -15.67 10.77
C HIS A 53 -4.55 -15.54 9.36
N ILE A 54 -4.72 -16.66 8.65
CA ILE A 54 -5.32 -16.71 7.31
C ILE A 54 -6.78 -17.14 7.47
N ILE A 55 -7.71 -16.25 7.11
CA ILE A 55 -9.14 -16.37 7.42
C ILE A 55 -9.94 -16.36 6.11
N PRO A 56 -10.42 -17.51 5.63
CA PRO A 56 -11.33 -17.57 4.49
C PRO A 56 -12.66 -16.88 4.81
N CYS A 57 -13.13 -16.03 3.90
CA CYS A 57 -14.39 -15.30 4.02
C CYS A 57 -15.30 -15.58 2.83
N PRO A 58 -16.62 -15.46 2.96
CA PRO A 58 -17.51 -15.47 1.81
C PRO A 58 -17.11 -14.38 0.81
N LYS A 59 -17.13 -14.72 -0.49
CA LYS A 59 -16.79 -13.77 -1.55
C LYS A 59 -17.73 -12.56 -1.51
N ILE A 60 -17.15 -11.37 -1.59
CA ILE A 60 -17.92 -10.15 -1.71
C ILE A 60 -18.53 -10.09 -3.12
N PRO A 61 -19.87 -9.98 -3.23
CA PRO A 61 -20.53 -10.10 -4.52
C PRO A 61 -20.33 -8.87 -5.41
N GLY A 62 -20.36 -9.09 -6.72
CA GLY A 62 -20.34 -8.05 -7.73
C GLY A 62 -18.97 -7.82 -8.39
N PRO A 63 -18.93 -7.03 -9.48
CA PRO A 63 -17.69 -6.59 -10.09
C PRO A 63 -16.93 -5.65 -9.13
N ILE A 64 -15.61 -5.50 -9.34
CA ILE A 64 -14.73 -4.81 -8.39
C ILE A 64 -15.23 -3.43 -7.94
N GLY A 65 -15.74 -2.61 -8.84
CA GLY A 65 -16.24 -1.26 -8.49
C GLY A 65 -17.45 -1.26 -7.56
N GLN A 66 -18.22 -2.37 -7.52
CA GLN A 66 -19.37 -2.55 -6.62
C GLN A 66 -18.96 -3.32 -5.35
N ALA A 67 -18.04 -4.25 -5.46
CA ALA A 67 -17.54 -5.05 -4.34
C ALA A 67 -16.63 -4.22 -3.41
N GLU A 68 -15.86 -3.30 -3.95
CA GLU A 68 -14.84 -2.54 -3.20
C GLU A 68 -15.41 -1.74 -2.00
N PRO A 69 -16.55 -1.02 -2.09
CA PRO A 69 -17.16 -0.41 -0.89
C PRO A 69 -17.49 -1.43 0.21
N GLY A 70 -18.00 -2.60 -0.17
CA GLY A 70 -18.29 -3.70 0.76
C GLY A 70 -17.03 -4.23 1.44
N ARG A 71 -15.94 -4.40 0.68
CA ARG A 71 -14.63 -4.79 1.17
C ARG A 71 -14.12 -3.83 2.26
N LEU A 72 -14.21 -2.52 2.01
CA LEU A 72 -13.74 -1.52 2.98
C LEU A 72 -14.64 -1.42 4.21
N VAL A 73 -15.95 -1.67 4.09
CA VAL A 73 -16.85 -1.80 5.24
C VAL A 73 -16.42 -3.00 6.09
N PHE A 74 -16.26 -4.17 5.48
CA PHE A 74 -15.79 -5.38 6.15
C PHE A 74 -14.46 -5.15 6.88
N LEU A 75 -13.44 -4.64 6.19
CA LEU A 75 -12.13 -4.39 6.80
C LEU A 75 -12.18 -3.34 7.90
N SER A 76 -13.04 -2.32 7.79
CA SER A 76 -13.24 -1.34 8.86
C SER A 76 -13.86 -1.97 10.11
N ASP A 77 -14.80 -2.91 9.94
CA ASP A 77 -15.39 -3.65 11.05
C ASP A 77 -14.36 -4.57 11.72
N ARG A 78 -13.55 -5.30 10.91
CA ARG A 78 -12.46 -6.13 11.45
C ARG A 78 -11.42 -5.30 12.19
N ALA A 79 -11.03 -4.16 11.63
CA ALA A 79 -10.12 -3.24 12.32
C ALA A 79 -10.67 -2.73 13.66
N ALA A 80 -11.98 -2.41 13.72
CA ALA A 80 -12.62 -2.00 14.96
C ALA A 80 -12.63 -3.12 16.01
N GLU A 81 -12.74 -4.39 15.60
CA GLU A 81 -12.62 -5.53 16.49
C GLU A 81 -11.19 -5.71 16.99
N HIS A 82 -10.20 -5.66 16.10
CA HIS A 82 -8.80 -5.74 16.50
C HIS A 82 -8.40 -4.62 17.47
N LEU A 83 -8.92 -3.42 17.31
CA LEU A 83 -8.64 -2.30 18.23
C LEU A 83 -9.15 -2.51 19.67
N LYS A 84 -9.87 -3.59 19.96
CA LYS A 84 -10.20 -3.98 21.35
C LYS A 84 -9.01 -4.61 22.07
N GLU A 85 -8.06 -5.17 21.32
CA GLU A 85 -6.90 -5.91 21.85
C GLU A 85 -5.56 -5.29 21.43
N TYR A 86 -5.56 -4.47 20.38
CA TYR A 86 -4.41 -3.81 19.79
C TYR A 86 -4.51 -2.31 19.95
N ASP A 87 -3.38 -1.65 20.21
CA ASP A 87 -3.29 -0.19 20.30
C ASP A 87 -3.35 0.47 18.92
N ILE A 88 -2.89 -0.25 17.88
CA ILE A 88 -2.79 0.22 16.50
C ILE A 88 -3.24 -0.89 15.56
N VAL A 89 -3.96 -0.53 14.51
CA VAL A 89 -4.22 -1.39 13.36
C VAL A 89 -3.72 -0.72 12.09
N ILE A 90 -2.99 -1.47 11.26
CA ILE A 90 -2.59 -1.09 9.92
C ILE A 90 -3.50 -1.85 8.94
N GLY A 91 -4.23 -1.12 8.08
CA GLY A 91 -5.02 -1.71 7.00
C GLY A 91 -4.50 -1.22 5.65
N CYS A 92 -4.03 -2.13 4.79
CA CYS A 92 -3.51 -1.81 3.46
C CYS A 92 -3.73 -2.96 2.48
N ASP A 93 -3.58 -2.67 1.19
CA ASP A 93 -3.64 -3.69 0.15
C ASP A 93 -2.39 -4.58 0.16
N ALA A 94 -2.47 -5.78 -0.42
CA ALA A 94 -1.35 -6.74 -0.41
C ALA A 94 -0.14 -6.29 -1.24
N ASP A 95 -0.32 -5.33 -2.14
CA ASP A 95 0.72 -4.69 -2.95
C ASP A 95 1.21 -3.35 -2.34
N GLU A 96 0.93 -3.09 -1.05
CA GLU A 96 1.31 -1.88 -0.34
C GLU A 96 2.18 -2.15 0.88
N TYR A 97 3.25 -1.38 1.01
CA TYR A 97 4.25 -1.52 2.06
C TYR A 97 4.48 -0.18 2.77
N LEU A 98 4.16 -0.12 4.06
CA LEU A 98 4.41 1.05 4.89
C LEU A 98 5.83 0.97 5.47
N VAL A 99 6.72 1.82 4.97
CA VAL A 99 8.15 1.81 5.29
C VAL A 99 8.53 2.99 6.15
N VAL A 100 9.31 2.74 7.19
CA VAL A 100 9.95 3.79 8.01
C VAL A 100 11.18 4.32 7.27
N GLU A 101 11.49 5.61 7.43
CA GLU A 101 12.74 6.22 6.96
C GLU A 101 13.95 5.37 7.39
N PRO A 102 14.69 4.75 6.46
CA PRO A 102 15.75 3.77 6.79
C PRO A 102 16.87 4.35 7.66
N ASN A 103 17.16 5.65 7.54
CA ASN A 103 18.19 6.31 8.35
C ASN A 103 17.89 6.32 9.84
N LEU A 104 16.66 6.01 10.26
CA LEU A 104 16.30 5.88 11.67
C LEU A 104 16.73 4.53 12.26
N ASN A 105 17.07 3.54 11.44
CA ASN A 105 17.43 2.18 11.88
C ASN A 105 16.40 1.57 12.85
N LYS A 106 15.10 1.77 12.57
CA LYS A 106 13.99 1.28 13.40
C LYS A 106 13.06 0.40 12.56
N LYS A 107 12.56 -0.65 13.19
CA LYS A 107 11.44 -1.40 12.65
C LYS A 107 10.14 -0.57 12.72
N LEU A 108 9.19 -0.89 11.83
CA LEU A 108 7.90 -0.20 11.78
C LEU A 108 7.17 -0.25 13.13
N GLY A 109 7.15 -1.41 13.80
CA GLY A 109 6.51 -1.59 15.09
C GLY A 109 7.13 -0.73 16.20
N GLU A 110 8.44 -0.58 16.20
CA GLU A 110 9.17 0.28 17.14
C GLU A 110 8.82 1.74 16.89
N TYR A 111 8.93 2.18 15.63
CA TYR A 111 8.66 3.56 15.25
C TYR A 111 7.22 3.99 15.59
N LEU A 112 6.23 3.18 15.21
CA LEU A 112 4.82 3.47 15.51
C LEU A 112 4.52 3.46 17.01
N SER A 113 5.29 2.72 17.81
CA SER A 113 5.14 2.71 19.28
C SER A 113 5.59 4.02 19.92
N GLU A 114 6.57 4.70 19.33
CA GLU A 114 7.15 5.93 19.87
C GLU A 114 6.36 7.20 19.48
N ILE A 115 5.81 7.23 18.27
CA ILE A 115 5.11 8.42 17.79
C ILE A 115 3.72 8.56 18.41
N LYS A 116 3.28 9.82 18.52
CA LYS A 116 1.92 10.15 18.95
C LYS A 116 0.99 10.14 17.74
N ILE A 117 0.08 9.17 17.73
CA ILE A 117 -0.95 9.05 16.69
C ILE A 117 -2.28 9.52 17.29
N GLY A 118 -2.96 10.46 16.63
CA GLY A 118 -4.30 10.91 17.04
C GLY A 118 -5.36 9.85 16.72
N THR A 119 -5.97 9.92 15.53
CA THR A 119 -6.89 8.89 15.03
C THR A 119 -6.23 8.06 13.94
N THR A 120 -5.46 8.72 13.06
CA THR A 120 -4.79 8.07 11.92
C THR A 120 -3.46 8.72 11.60
N VAL A 121 -2.60 7.97 10.91
CA VAL A 121 -1.39 8.49 10.28
C VAL A 121 -1.17 7.83 8.91
N SER A 122 -0.63 8.62 7.97
CA SER A 122 -0.28 8.22 6.60
C SER A 122 1.23 8.27 6.38
N GLY A 123 1.75 7.38 5.57
CA GLY A 123 3.03 7.56 4.89
C GLY A 123 2.87 8.39 3.62
N LEU A 124 3.93 9.03 3.14
CA LEU A 124 3.94 9.68 1.83
C LEU A 124 3.83 8.60 0.73
N GLY A 125 2.83 8.73 -0.15
CA GLY A 125 2.54 7.75 -1.19
C GLY A 125 3.49 7.80 -2.38
N LEU A 126 4.02 6.63 -2.75
CA LEU A 126 4.92 6.40 -3.87
C LEU A 126 4.41 5.23 -4.70
N ASP A 127 3.95 5.51 -5.92
CA ASP A 127 3.52 4.49 -6.88
C ASP A 127 4.70 4.04 -7.73
N VAL A 128 5.25 2.87 -7.41
CA VAL A 128 6.46 2.34 -8.05
C VAL A 128 6.13 1.76 -9.41
N GLY A 129 6.86 2.19 -10.44
CA GLY A 129 6.70 1.71 -11.80
C GLY A 129 8.04 1.32 -12.44
N GLN A 130 8.02 0.29 -13.28
CA GLN A 130 9.17 -0.08 -14.10
C GLN A 130 9.48 1.02 -15.12
N ARG A 131 10.73 1.47 -15.18
CA ARG A 131 11.23 2.36 -16.22
C ARG A 131 11.69 1.55 -17.43
N LEU A 132 10.84 1.47 -18.43
CA LEU A 132 11.11 0.72 -19.66
C LEU A 132 12.35 1.28 -20.38
N GLY A 133 13.21 0.39 -20.85
CA GLY A 133 14.47 0.75 -21.51
C GLY A 133 15.66 0.98 -20.57
N GLU A 134 15.44 1.17 -19.26
CA GLU A 134 16.50 1.28 -18.26
C GLU A 134 16.49 0.10 -17.28
N GLU A 135 15.30 -0.34 -16.84
CA GLU A 135 15.16 -1.41 -15.88
C GLU A 135 14.77 -2.72 -16.57
N PRO A 136 15.48 -3.83 -16.30
CA PRO A 136 15.18 -5.13 -16.89
C PRO A 136 13.86 -5.72 -16.37
N GLU A 137 13.45 -6.86 -16.93
CA GLU A 137 12.39 -7.68 -16.34
C GLU A 137 12.70 -8.00 -14.88
N PHE A 138 11.66 -8.11 -14.06
CA PHE A 138 11.82 -8.33 -12.64
C PHE A 138 12.31 -9.77 -12.35
N ASP A 139 13.37 -9.88 -11.56
CA ASP A 139 13.79 -11.16 -10.97
C ASP A 139 12.97 -11.42 -9.71
N TYR A 140 12.12 -12.44 -9.76
CA TYR A 140 11.21 -12.79 -8.67
C TYR A 140 11.92 -13.31 -7.40
N SER A 141 13.24 -13.51 -7.43
CA SER A 141 14.03 -13.89 -6.24
C SER A 141 14.52 -12.70 -5.42
N GLY A 142 14.57 -11.50 -6.03
CA GLY A 142 15.08 -10.28 -5.39
C GLY A 142 14.00 -9.38 -4.78
N GLY A 143 14.47 -8.34 -4.09
CA GLY A 143 13.62 -7.28 -3.51
C GLY A 143 13.06 -6.33 -4.57
N PHE A 144 11.95 -5.69 -4.25
CA PHE A 144 11.31 -4.78 -5.19
C PHE A 144 12.14 -3.52 -5.45
N LEU A 145 12.63 -2.87 -4.39
CA LEU A 145 13.36 -1.61 -4.53
C LEU A 145 14.85 -1.79 -4.86
N GLU A 146 15.36 -3.02 -4.84
CA GLU A 146 16.64 -3.40 -5.43
C GLU A 146 16.61 -3.30 -6.96
N GLN A 147 15.44 -3.45 -7.57
CA GLN A 147 15.27 -3.57 -9.02
C GLN A 147 14.39 -2.47 -9.62
N ARG A 148 13.68 -1.70 -8.80
CA ARG A 148 12.77 -0.63 -9.21
C ARG A 148 13.13 0.66 -8.48
N HIS A 149 13.68 1.59 -9.23
CA HIS A 149 14.29 2.81 -8.71
C HIS A 149 13.45 4.06 -8.97
N TYR A 150 12.26 3.90 -9.58
CA TYR A 150 11.43 5.04 -9.96
C TYR A 150 10.01 4.90 -9.45
N ALA A 151 9.44 6.01 -9.03
CA ALA A 151 8.05 6.09 -8.59
C ALA A 151 7.41 7.42 -8.99
N VAL A 152 6.09 7.40 -9.13
CA VAL A 152 5.28 8.62 -9.11
C VAL A 152 4.98 8.98 -7.67
N VAL A 153 5.25 10.22 -7.25
CA VAL A 153 4.74 10.72 -5.98
C VAL A 153 3.25 10.99 -6.14
N GLU A 154 2.42 10.08 -5.62
CA GLU A 154 1.00 10.04 -5.91
C GLU A 154 0.17 10.23 -4.63
N PRO A 155 -0.62 11.31 -4.53
CA PRO A 155 -1.43 11.60 -3.35
C PRO A 155 -2.46 10.52 -3.03
N ASP A 156 -2.96 9.80 -4.03
CA ASP A 156 -3.92 8.72 -3.83
C ASP A 156 -3.32 7.55 -3.04
N TYR A 157 -2.00 7.37 -3.08
CA TYR A 157 -1.29 6.40 -2.22
C TYR A 157 -0.81 6.97 -0.89
N THR A 158 -1.01 8.26 -0.60
CA THR A 158 -0.82 8.82 0.74
C THR A 158 -2.03 8.47 1.62
N LYS A 159 -2.22 7.18 1.87
CA LYS A 159 -3.40 6.60 2.49
C LYS A 159 -3.34 6.65 4.03
N PRO A 160 -4.48 6.90 4.72
CA PRO A 160 -4.57 6.83 6.19
C PRO A 160 -4.66 5.37 6.67
N VAL A 161 -3.61 4.59 6.42
CA VAL A 161 -3.60 3.14 6.66
C VAL A 161 -3.40 2.76 8.14
N VAL A 162 -2.79 3.62 8.93
CA VAL A 162 -2.53 3.38 10.37
C VAL A 162 -3.61 4.05 11.19
N ILE A 163 -4.29 3.31 12.05
CA ILE A 163 -5.36 3.82 12.90
C ILE A 163 -5.20 3.37 14.37
N THR A 164 -5.68 4.21 15.29
CA THR A 164 -5.72 3.96 16.74
C THR A 164 -7.14 3.96 17.31
N LYS A 165 -8.13 4.28 16.48
CA LYS A 165 -9.55 4.32 16.83
C LYS A 165 -10.36 3.75 15.68
N PRO A 166 -11.54 3.18 15.94
CA PRO A 166 -12.43 2.71 14.87
C PRO A 166 -12.75 3.84 13.88
N VAL A 167 -12.60 3.52 12.60
CA VAL A 167 -12.87 4.45 11.49
C VAL A 167 -13.62 3.73 10.36
N ARG A 168 -14.14 4.49 9.40
CA ARG A 168 -14.66 3.97 8.14
C ARG A 168 -13.72 4.41 7.01
N TRP A 169 -12.93 3.45 6.49
CA TRP A 169 -12.15 3.68 5.30
C TRP A 169 -13.04 3.82 4.07
N GLY A 170 -12.71 4.78 3.22
CA GLY A 170 -13.27 4.87 1.88
C GLY A 170 -12.61 3.87 0.92
N VAL A 171 -13.15 3.74 -0.28
CA VAL A 171 -12.64 2.87 -1.35
C VAL A 171 -11.12 2.97 -1.48
N GLY A 172 -10.43 1.83 -1.58
CA GLY A 172 -8.98 1.73 -1.72
C GLY A 172 -8.19 2.30 -0.52
N PHE A 173 -8.79 2.42 0.66
CA PHE A 173 -8.18 3.08 1.84
C PHE A 173 -7.79 4.56 1.62
N HIS A 174 -8.20 5.19 0.51
CA HIS A 174 -7.72 6.53 0.14
C HIS A 174 -8.10 7.63 1.13
N ARG A 175 -9.11 7.41 1.97
CA ARG A 175 -9.60 8.41 2.94
C ARG A 175 -10.31 7.78 4.12
N ILE A 176 -10.44 8.56 5.19
CA ILE A 176 -11.33 8.29 6.32
C ILE A 176 -12.42 9.38 6.34
N LYS A 177 -13.69 8.98 6.29
CA LYS A 177 -14.81 9.90 6.27
C LYS A 177 -14.85 10.72 7.56
N GLY A 178 -14.94 12.03 7.42
CA GLY A 178 -15.10 12.97 8.54
C GLY A 178 -13.85 13.22 9.38
N VAL A 179 -12.69 12.65 9.00
CA VAL A 179 -11.41 12.80 9.73
C VAL A 179 -10.35 13.35 8.80
N ASN A 180 -9.61 14.38 9.26
CA ASN A 180 -8.42 14.85 8.57
C ASN A 180 -7.30 13.81 8.63
N TYR A 181 -6.58 13.66 7.54
CA TYR A 181 -5.37 12.85 7.52
C TYR A 181 -4.18 13.59 8.14
N HIS A 182 -3.23 12.84 8.65
CA HIS A 182 -1.93 13.31 9.09
C HIS A 182 -0.83 12.53 8.38
N ILE A 183 0.06 13.23 7.68
CA ILE A 183 1.19 12.61 6.98
C ILE A 183 2.41 12.68 7.90
N ASP A 184 2.92 11.54 8.31
CA ASP A 184 4.11 11.46 9.15
C ASP A 184 5.38 11.85 8.38
N SER A 185 6.39 12.34 9.10
CA SER A 185 7.62 12.84 8.49
C SER A 185 8.56 11.73 8.02
N ASN A 186 8.44 10.55 8.60
CA ASN A 186 9.36 9.43 8.39
C ASN A 186 8.67 8.17 7.88
N LEU A 187 7.38 8.26 7.49
CA LEU A 187 6.65 7.16 6.88
C LEU A 187 6.45 7.38 5.38
N TYR A 188 6.61 6.30 4.65
CA TYR A 188 6.39 6.20 3.20
C TYR A 188 5.50 4.99 2.91
N LEU A 189 4.55 5.12 2.00
CA LEU A 189 3.74 4.01 1.52
C LEU A 189 4.13 3.72 0.08
N PHE A 190 4.81 2.61 -0.15
CA PHE A 190 5.14 2.12 -1.48
C PHE A 190 4.02 1.24 -2.00
N HIS A 191 3.45 1.60 -3.14
CA HIS A 191 2.51 0.77 -3.89
C HIS A 191 3.25 0.11 -5.06
N LEU A 192 3.12 -1.20 -5.18
CA LEU A 192 3.86 -2.03 -6.13
C LEU A 192 2.99 -2.64 -7.23
N GLY A 193 1.76 -2.18 -7.37
CA GLY A 193 0.83 -2.71 -8.38
C GLY A 193 1.29 -2.53 -9.83
N CYS A 194 2.28 -1.65 -10.07
CA CYS A 194 2.81 -1.29 -11.40
C CYS A 194 4.31 -1.60 -11.54
N PHE A 195 4.87 -2.42 -10.66
CA PHE A 195 6.31 -2.65 -10.57
C PHE A 195 6.93 -3.31 -11.80
N ASP A 196 6.15 -4.05 -12.59
CA ASP A 196 6.65 -4.79 -13.75
C ASP A 196 5.59 -4.95 -14.83
N LEU A 197 5.93 -4.60 -16.09
CA LEU A 197 5.02 -4.64 -17.21
C LEU A 197 4.58 -6.07 -17.54
N LYS A 198 5.50 -7.02 -17.55
CA LYS A 198 5.20 -8.41 -17.89
C LYS A 198 4.28 -9.06 -16.85
N PHE A 199 4.49 -8.75 -15.58
CA PHE A 199 3.59 -9.16 -14.50
C PHE A 199 2.19 -8.61 -14.71
N LEU A 200 2.07 -7.32 -15.02
CA LEU A 200 0.80 -6.65 -15.30
C LEU A 200 0.07 -7.27 -16.51
N GLU A 201 0.79 -7.52 -17.61
CA GLU A 201 0.25 -8.16 -18.81
C GLU A 201 -0.21 -9.61 -18.55
N ASN A 202 0.51 -10.34 -17.70
CA ASN A 202 0.09 -11.68 -17.31
C ASN A 202 -1.17 -11.66 -16.42
N LYS A 203 -1.28 -10.69 -15.50
CA LYS A 203 -2.53 -10.48 -14.75
C LYS A 203 -3.71 -10.16 -15.68
N LEU A 204 -3.52 -9.39 -16.75
CA LEU A 204 -4.56 -9.09 -17.73
C LEU A 204 -5.10 -10.33 -18.46
N LYS A 205 -4.31 -11.39 -18.58
CA LYS A 205 -4.71 -12.67 -19.20
C LYS A 205 -5.53 -13.56 -18.26
N SER A 206 -5.57 -13.26 -16.97
CA SER A 206 -6.34 -14.04 -15.99
C SER A 206 -7.83 -13.89 -16.23
N ARG A 207 -8.51 -15.01 -16.52
CA ARG A 207 -9.98 -15.04 -16.76
C ARG A 207 -10.76 -14.58 -15.53
N ASP A 208 -10.31 -14.91 -14.33
CA ASP A 208 -10.95 -14.51 -13.08
C ASP A 208 -10.98 -13.00 -12.92
N LEU A 209 -9.86 -12.33 -13.20
CA LEU A 209 -9.76 -10.87 -13.14
C LEU A 209 -10.60 -10.19 -14.24
N GLN A 210 -10.62 -10.75 -15.45
CA GLN A 210 -11.47 -10.24 -16.55
C GLN A 210 -12.96 -10.33 -16.18
N ASN A 211 -13.41 -11.46 -15.65
CA ASN A 211 -14.78 -11.67 -15.20
C ASN A 211 -15.19 -10.74 -14.06
N MET A 212 -14.25 -10.25 -13.26
CA MET A 212 -14.45 -9.28 -12.18
C MET A 212 -14.37 -7.82 -12.62
N GLY A 213 -14.12 -7.54 -13.90
CA GLY A 213 -14.03 -6.17 -14.43
C GLY A 213 -12.71 -5.45 -14.13
N TRP A 214 -11.64 -6.20 -13.82
CA TRP A 214 -10.31 -5.65 -13.54
C TRP A 214 -9.60 -5.06 -14.76
N GLU A 215 -10.04 -5.36 -15.98
CA GLU A 215 -9.36 -4.92 -17.22
C GLU A 215 -9.10 -3.40 -17.24
N LYS A 216 -10.12 -2.61 -16.85
CA LYS A 216 -10.00 -1.15 -16.79
C LYS A 216 -8.98 -0.71 -15.74
N HIS A 217 -8.96 -1.35 -14.57
CA HIS A 217 -8.00 -1.05 -13.51
C HIS A 217 -6.57 -1.38 -13.90
N LEU A 218 -6.35 -2.52 -14.55
CA LEU A 218 -5.02 -2.94 -14.99
C LEU A 218 -4.50 -2.03 -16.13
N LYS A 219 -5.37 -1.60 -17.04
CA LYS A 219 -5.00 -0.59 -18.05
C LYS A 219 -4.64 0.76 -17.39
N PHE A 220 -5.34 1.15 -16.34
CA PHE A 220 -5.00 2.35 -15.60
C PHE A 220 -3.65 2.23 -14.86
N ARG A 221 -3.35 1.06 -14.31
CA ARG A 221 -2.03 0.78 -13.67
C ARG A 221 -0.87 0.92 -14.66
N ARG A 222 -1.05 0.58 -15.94
CA ARG A 222 -0.03 0.78 -16.97
C ARG A 222 0.39 2.26 -17.10
N HIS A 223 -0.50 3.19 -16.81
CA HIS A 223 -0.20 4.63 -16.87
C HIS A 223 0.99 5.03 -15.98
N THR A 224 1.19 4.39 -14.82
CA THR A 224 2.35 4.64 -13.97
C THR A 224 3.66 4.21 -14.64
N ILE A 225 3.67 3.02 -15.28
CA ILE A 225 4.82 2.53 -16.07
C ILE A 225 5.13 3.50 -17.20
N ASP A 226 4.11 3.91 -17.97
CA ASP A 226 4.26 4.83 -19.08
C ASP A 226 4.82 6.19 -18.60
N ARG A 227 4.26 6.77 -17.54
CA ARG A 227 4.75 8.03 -16.94
C ARG A 227 6.21 7.94 -16.48
N VAL A 228 6.57 6.86 -15.78
CA VAL A 228 7.93 6.65 -15.29
C VAL A 228 8.91 6.52 -16.45
N SER A 229 8.48 5.90 -17.56
CA SER A 229 9.33 5.67 -18.74
C SER A 229 9.47 6.93 -19.63
N GLU A 230 8.42 7.74 -19.75
CA GLU A 230 8.40 8.91 -20.65
C GLU A 230 9.13 10.14 -20.08
N VAL A 231 9.22 10.25 -18.75
CA VAL A 231 9.88 11.40 -18.12
C VAL A 231 11.38 11.34 -18.35
N LYS A 232 11.93 12.33 -19.09
CA LYS A 232 13.36 12.39 -19.43
C LYS A 232 14.24 12.58 -18.18
N GLU A 233 13.83 13.47 -17.28
CA GLU A 233 14.58 13.84 -16.09
C GLU A 233 13.72 13.65 -14.83
N PRO A 234 13.69 12.44 -14.23
CA PRO A 234 13.07 12.23 -12.94
C PRO A 234 13.68 13.13 -11.86
N LYS A 235 12.85 13.63 -10.97
CA LYS A 235 13.36 14.45 -9.85
C LYS A 235 14.18 13.60 -8.89
N ASN A 236 15.17 14.21 -8.28
CA ASN A 236 15.93 13.59 -7.20
C ASN A 236 15.01 13.42 -5.97
N GLY A 237 14.75 12.17 -5.56
CA GLY A 237 13.85 11.87 -4.44
C GLY A 237 14.33 12.44 -3.12
N GLU A 238 15.64 12.49 -2.84
CA GLU A 238 16.18 13.09 -1.62
C GLU A 238 15.69 14.52 -1.40
N LYS A 239 15.68 15.29 -2.47
CA LYS A 239 15.29 16.70 -2.43
C LYS A 239 13.79 16.91 -2.56
N PHE A 240 13.11 16.04 -3.34
CA PHE A 240 11.72 16.27 -3.69
C PHE A 240 10.73 15.68 -2.69
N LEU A 241 11.00 14.54 -2.07
CA LEU A 241 10.04 13.89 -1.16
C LEU A 241 9.64 14.77 0.05
N PRO A 242 10.55 15.52 0.72
CA PRO A 242 10.16 16.45 1.78
C PRO A 242 9.23 17.56 1.27
N PHE A 243 9.49 18.09 0.07
CA PHE A 243 8.67 19.13 -0.56
C PHE A 243 7.27 18.57 -0.94
N ALA A 244 7.21 17.40 -1.54
CA ALA A 244 5.93 16.73 -1.85
C ALA A 244 5.07 16.51 -0.61
N ARG A 245 5.68 16.06 0.49
CA ARG A 245 5.01 15.90 1.78
C ARG A 245 4.47 17.22 2.30
N TRP A 246 5.22 18.29 2.16
CA TRP A 246 4.77 19.63 2.54
C TRP A 246 3.58 20.07 1.69
N ILE A 247 3.63 19.92 0.36
CA ILE A 247 2.51 20.23 -0.53
C ILE A 247 1.26 19.46 -0.11
N GLN A 248 1.36 18.14 0.05
CA GLN A 248 0.22 17.29 0.40
C GLN A 248 -0.38 17.62 1.77
N ARG A 249 0.38 18.20 2.69
CA ARG A 249 -0.13 18.66 3.99
C ARG A 249 -0.98 19.92 3.88
N PHE A 250 -0.59 20.85 3.03
CA PHE A 250 -1.15 22.21 3.03
C PHE A 250 -2.05 22.51 1.82
N PHE A 251 -1.81 21.89 0.68
CA PHE A 251 -2.60 22.14 -0.52
C PHE A 251 -3.85 21.26 -0.56
N ARG A 252 -4.97 21.80 -0.04
CA ARG A 252 -6.26 21.10 -0.02
C ARG A 252 -7.34 21.98 -0.62
N ALA A 253 -7.95 21.50 -1.71
CA ALA A 253 -9.23 22.05 -2.11
C ALA A 253 -10.33 21.59 -1.12
N PRO A 254 -11.47 22.33 -1.01
CA PRO A 254 -12.57 21.93 -0.12
C PRO A 254 -13.08 20.50 -0.35
N TYR A 255 -13.09 20.03 -1.60
CA TYR A 255 -13.51 18.67 -1.95
C TYR A 255 -12.44 17.58 -1.64
N HIS A 256 -11.21 17.98 -1.32
CA HIS A 256 -10.13 17.10 -0.86
C HIS A 256 -9.84 17.24 0.64
N TRP A 257 -10.80 17.74 1.40
CA TRP A 257 -10.60 18.06 2.81
C TRP A 257 -10.09 16.88 3.66
N ASN A 258 -10.50 15.67 3.33
CA ASN A 258 -10.16 14.44 4.06
C ASN A 258 -9.23 13.50 3.28
N ARG A 259 -8.55 13.99 2.25
CA ARG A 259 -7.50 13.27 1.52
C ARG A 259 -6.42 14.24 1.01
N PRO A 260 -5.17 13.78 0.80
CA PRO A 260 -4.13 14.64 0.24
C PRO A 260 -4.38 14.99 -1.21
N ALA A 261 -3.74 16.06 -1.69
CA ALA A 261 -3.75 16.48 -3.08
C ALA A 261 -2.44 17.19 -3.45
N MET A 262 -2.07 17.15 -4.71
CA MET A 262 -0.91 17.85 -5.26
C MET A 262 -1.26 18.74 -6.47
N PHE A 263 -2.48 18.65 -7.01
CA PHE A 263 -2.97 19.52 -8.10
C PHE A 263 -2.03 19.62 -9.32
N GLY A 264 -1.64 18.48 -9.89
CA GLY A 264 -0.76 18.42 -11.05
C GLY A 264 0.73 18.59 -10.71
N GLN A 265 1.09 18.51 -9.44
CA GLN A 265 2.47 18.44 -8.98
C GLN A 265 2.95 17.00 -8.76
N GLU A 266 2.15 16.03 -9.18
CA GLU A 266 2.51 14.62 -9.22
C GLU A 266 3.69 14.44 -10.17
N VAL A 267 4.84 14.06 -9.63
CA VAL A 267 6.07 13.96 -10.41
C VAL A 267 6.71 12.59 -10.27
N VAL A 268 7.43 12.19 -11.30
CA VAL A 268 8.31 11.03 -11.26
C VAL A 268 9.59 11.39 -10.49
N VAL A 269 9.94 10.55 -9.53
CA VAL A 269 11.16 10.66 -8.75
C VAL A 269 12.02 9.41 -8.93
N ARG A 270 13.33 9.59 -8.83
CA ARG A 270 14.24 8.50 -8.53
C ARG A 270 14.17 8.26 -7.02
N ILE A 271 13.80 7.05 -6.64
CA ILE A 271 13.71 6.61 -5.24
C ILE A 271 15.12 6.71 -4.62
N PRO A 272 15.28 7.29 -3.43
CA PRO A 272 16.57 7.35 -2.75
C PRO A 272 17.15 5.95 -2.47
N GLU A 273 18.44 5.77 -2.70
CA GLU A 273 19.14 4.47 -2.57
C GLU A 273 19.01 3.86 -1.17
N ARG A 274 18.82 4.68 -0.13
CA ARG A 274 18.61 4.17 1.23
C ARG A 274 17.39 3.25 1.39
N PHE A 275 16.42 3.30 0.45
CA PHE A 275 15.24 2.42 0.46
C PHE A 275 15.47 1.07 -0.23
N GLU A 276 16.58 0.88 -0.93
CA GLU A 276 16.86 -0.28 -1.79
C GLU A 276 16.57 -1.61 -1.08
N ASN A 277 16.99 -1.76 0.17
CA ASN A 277 16.82 -2.99 0.95
C ASN A 277 15.59 -2.97 1.87
N SER A 278 14.60 -2.10 1.60
CA SER A 278 13.46 -1.95 2.49
C SER A 278 12.34 -2.97 2.25
N ILE A 279 12.18 -3.46 1.01
CA ILE A 279 11.11 -4.39 0.61
C ILE A 279 11.52 -5.25 -0.57
#